data_01f4749f6ff4384e195554243c8fe50b
#
_entry.id   01f4749f6ff4384e195554243c8fe50b
#
_cell.length_a   1.000
_cell.length_b   1.000
_cell.length_c   1.000
_cell.angle_alpha   90.00
_cell.angle_beta   90.00
_cell.angle_gamma   90.00
#
_symmetry.space_group_name_H-M   'P 1'
#
loop_
_entity.id
_entity.type
_entity.pdbx_description
1 polymer ?
#
loop_
_entity_poly.entity_id
_entity_poly.type
_entity_poly.pdbx_seq_one_letter_code
_entity_poly.pdbx_strand_id
1 'polypeptide(L)'
;MARHPRRRHDDAVTEPVLDETQRAFLQEARRLVLVTIAPTGLPRPVPVCFALAPPPLDVLYTPLDGKPKRADDPHDLARVRDVIARPRVALLADHWDEDWSRLAWLRLEGDARLLEPGAADAAEHDAAATALRERYPQYAGHDLEGRLIIRVSIRRTSGWGSLAI
;
A
#
# COMPACT_ATOMS: atom_id res chain seq x y z
N MET A 1 -19.84 -49.24 14.38
CA MET A 1 -18.70 -48.35 14.69
C MET A 1 -18.24 -47.76 13.37
N ALA A 2 -18.85 -46.65 12.95
CA ALA A 2 -18.66 -46.03 11.64
C ALA A 2 -17.57 -44.97 11.76
N ARG A 3 -16.48 -45.12 10.99
CA ARG A 3 -15.38 -44.17 10.89
C ARG A 3 -15.82 -42.97 10.04
N HIS A 4 -15.86 -41.76 10.62
CA HIS A 4 -16.04 -40.52 9.91
C HIS A 4 -14.78 -40.24 9.03
N PRO A 5 -14.92 -39.93 7.74
CA PRO A 5 -13.79 -39.47 6.93
C PRO A 5 -13.37 -38.09 7.38
N ARG A 6 -12.07 -37.92 7.70
CA ARG A 6 -11.45 -36.60 7.93
C ARG A 6 -11.56 -35.79 6.64
N ARG A 7 -12.23 -34.65 6.73
CA ARG A 7 -12.22 -33.63 5.67
C ARG A 7 -10.76 -33.20 5.46
N ARG A 8 -10.25 -33.40 4.26
CA ARG A 8 -9.00 -32.78 3.82
C ARG A 8 -9.24 -31.28 3.88
N HIS A 9 -8.31 -30.54 4.50
CA HIS A 9 -8.19 -29.10 4.33
C HIS A 9 -7.84 -28.92 2.84
N ASP A 10 -8.80 -28.49 2.04
CA ASP A 10 -8.53 -27.87 0.75
C ASP A 10 -7.77 -26.59 1.06
N ASP A 11 -6.51 -26.53 0.67
CA ASP A 11 -5.76 -25.29 0.51
C ASP A 11 -6.46 -24.52 -0.62
N ALA A 12 -7.50 -23.77 -0.27
CA ALA A 12 -8.13 -22.85 -1.18
C ALA A 12 -7.08 -21.78 -1.53
N VAL A 13 -6.52 -21.85 -2.72
CA VAL A 13 -5.75 -20.77 -3.32
C VAL A 13 -6.69 -19.58 -3.33
N THR A 14 -6.50 -18.68 -2.38
CA THR A 14 -7.28 -17.44 -2.32
C THR A 14 -6.94 -16.63 -3.57
N GLU A 15 -7.92 -16.38 -4.42
CA GLU A 15 -7.73 -15.56 -5.61
C GLU A 15 -7.14 -14.20 -5.21
N PRO A 16 -6.20 -13.64 -6.01
CA PRO A 16 -5.61 -12.35 -5.71
C PRO A 16 -6.70 -11.27 -5.69
N VAL A 17 -6.57 -10.32 -4.77
CA VAL A 17 -7.51 -9.20 -4.62
C VAL A 17 -7.36 -8.21 -5.77
N LEU A 18 -6.11 -8.05 -6.28
CA LEU A 18 -5.78 -7.23 -7.45
C LEU A 18 -5.72 -8.11 -8.69
N ASP A 19 -6.60 -7.85 -9.66
CA ASP A 19 -6.48 -8.42 -11.00
C ASP A 19 -5.35 -7.74 -11.82
N GLU A 20 -5.05 -8.28 -13.01
CA GLU A 20 -3.98 -7.77 -13.87
C GLU A 20 -4.25 -6.34 -14.35
N THR A 21 -5.50 -5.99 -14.67
CA THR A 21 -5.90 -4.64 -15.12
C THR A 21 -5.70 -3.62 -14.01
N GLN A 22 -6.11 -3.96 -12.80
CA GLN A 22 -5.92 -3.10 -11.62
C GLN A 22 -4.44 -2.92 -11.28
N ARG A 23 -3.63 -3.97 -11.41
CA ARG A 23 -2.17 -3.87 -11.23
C ARG A 23 -1.53 -2.97 -12.27
N ALA A 24 -1.91 -3.10 -13.55
CA ALA A 24 -1.43 -2.25 -14.63
C ALA A 24 -1.79 -0.78 -14.38
N PHE A 25 -3.05 -0.50 -14.02
CA PHE A 25 -3.51 0.85 -13.66
C PHE A 25 -2.68 1.46 -12.52
N LEU A 26 -2.38 0.68 -11.47
CA LEU A 26 -1.54 1.13 -10.37
C LEU A 26 -0.07 1.32 -10.78
N GLN A 27 0.43 0.55 -11.73
CA GLN A 27 1.79 0.72 -12.25
C GLN A 27 1.95 2.03 -13.03
N GLU A 28 0.94 2.46 -13.76
CA GLU A 28 0.93 3.75 -14.46
C GLU A 28 0.77 4.94 -13.50
N ALA A 29 0.01 4.76 -12.42
CA ALA A 29 -0.20 5.81 -11.42
C ALA A 29 1.12 6.17 -10.72
N ARG A 30 1.52 7.46 -10.74
CA ARG A 30 2.77 7.91 -10.11
C ARG A 30 2.61 8.25 -8.63
N ARG A 31 1.41 8.33 -8.12
CA ARG A 31 1.06 8.62 -6.73
C ARG A 31 -0.29 8.02 -6.38
N LEU A 32 -0.52 7.81 -5.09
CA LEU A 32 -1.83 7.53 -4.51
C LEU A 32 -2.16 8.58 -3.46
N VAL A 33 -3.43 8.69 -3.13
CA VAL A 33 -3.86 9.37 -1.91
C VAL A 33 -4.07 8.32 -0.83
N LEU A 34 -3.19 8.29 0.18
CA LEU A 34 -3.37 7.48 1.39
C LEU A 34 -4.28 8.23 2.35
N VAL A 35 -5.29 7.54 2.88
CA VAL A 35 -6.21 8.07 3.89
C VAL A 35 -6.06 7.26 5.18
N THR A 36 -5.58 7.93 6.23
CA THR A 36 -5.57 7.41 7.60
C THR A 36 -6.68 8.07 8.42
N ILE A 37 -6.99 7.53 9.59
CA ILE A 37 -8.03 8.07 10.46
C ILE A 37 -7.40 8.62 11.75
N ALA A 38 -7.55 9.92 11.94
CA ALA A 38 -7.10 10.60 13.16
C ALA A 38 -7.79 10.06 14.42
N PRO A 39 -7.22 10.27 15.62
CA PRO A 39 -7.87 9.94 16.90
C PRO A 39 -9.26 10.56 17.06
N THR A 40 -9.47 11.72 16.46
CA THR A 40 -10.78 12.41 16.42
C THR A 40 -11.81 11.79 15.51
N GLY A 41 -11.42 10.77 14.70
CA GLY A 41 -12.28 10.15 13.69
C GLY A 41 -12.22 10.84 12.31
N LEU A 42 -11.52 11.97 12.18
CA LEU A 42 -11.39 12.67 10.90
C LEU A 42 -10.44 11.92 9.95
N PRO A 43 -10.82 11.76 8.67
CA PRO A 43 -9.92 11.24 7.67
C PRO A 43 -8.80 12.24 7.35
N ARG A 44 -7.57 11.71 7.16
CA ARG A 44 -6.37 12.48 6.80
C ARG A 44 -5.83 12.01 5.46
N PRO A 45 -6.27 12.59 4.35
CA PRO A 45 -5.72 12.27 3.04
C PRO A 45 -4.33 12.90 2.85
N VAL A 46 -3.40 12.14 2.28
CA VAL A 46 -2.06 12.61 1.91
C VAL A 46 -1.60 11.92 0.64
N PRO A 47 -1.07 12.66 -0.36
CA PRO A 47 -0.45 12.04 -1.53
C PRO A 47 0.85 11.34 -1.13
N VAL A 48 1.04 10.13 -1.64
CA VAL A 48 2.20 9.28 -1.35
C VAL A 48 2.76 8.65 -2.62
N CYS A 49 4.09 8.47 -2.66
CA CYS A 49 4.74 7.52 -3.55
C CYS A 49 4.50 6.10 -3.05
N PHE A 50 4.51 5.14 -3.93
CA PHE A 50 4.26 3.74 -3.57
C PHE A 50 4.92 2.76 -4.53
N ALA A 51 5.10 1.53 -4.08
CA ALA A 51 5.43 0.39 -4.91
C ALA A 51 4.53 -0.81 -4.55
N LEU A 52 4.22 -1.64 -5.53
CA LEU A 52 3.52 -2.90 -5.32
C LEU A 52 4.52 -4.03 -5.09
N ALA A 53 4.21 -4.94 -4.20
CA ALA A 53 4.88 -6.23 -4.15
C ALA A 53 4.63 -7.03 -5.45
N PRO A 54 5.56 -7.93 -5.83
CA PRO A 54 5.34 -8.83 -6.95
C PRO A 54 4.10 -9.73 -6.72
N PRO A 55 3.40 -10.12 -7.81
CA PRO A 55 2.36 -11.14 -7.72
C PRO A 55 2.90 -12.44 -7.10
N PRO A 56 2.08 -13.21 -6.38
CA PRO A 56 0.64 -13.01 -6.14
C PRO A 56 0.31 -12.12 -4.93
N LEU A 57 1.28 -11.38 -4.39
CA LEU A 57 1.10 -10.59 -3.18
C LEU A 57 0.27 -9.33 -3.45
N ASP A 58 -0.83 -9.15 -2.72
CA ASP A 58 -1.65 -7.95 -2.73
C ASP A 58 -1.17 -6.99 -1.64
N VAL A 59 0.07 -6.53 -1.80
CA VAL A 59 0.77 -5.65 -0.84
C VAL A 59 1.29 -4.42 -1.54
N LEU A 60 1.17 -3.30 -0.86
CA LEU A 60 1.66 -1.99 -1.28
C LEU A 60 2.58 -1.42 -0.20
N TYR A 61 3.64 -0.77 -0.62
CA TYR A 61 4.61 -0.10 0.24
C TYR A 61 4.62 1.40 -0.04
N THR A 62 4.65 2.22 1.00
CA THR A 62 4.84 3.67 0.90
C THR A 62 5.86 4.14 1.92
N PRO A 63 6.91 4.90 1.50
CA PRO A 63 7.98 5.28 2.38
C PRO A 63 7.61 6.50 3.22
N LEU A 64 8.26 6.62 4.35
CA LEU A 64 8.38 7.88 5.07
C LEU A 64 9.65 8.58 4.62
N ASP A 65 9.57 9.39 3.58
CA ASP A 65 10.70 10.07 2.97
C ASP A 65 11.37 11.09 3.92
N GLY A 66 12.62 11.44 3.60
CA GLY A 66 13.46 12.36 4.37
C GLY A 66 13.12 13.85 4.23
N LYS A 67 11.94 14.22 3.68
CA LYS A 67 11.55 15.64 3.60
C LYS A 67 11.48 16.26 5.00
N PRO A 68 11.88 17.55 5.16
CA PRO A 68 11.76 18.25 6.43
C PRO A 68 10.34 18.09 7.00
N LYS A 69 10.24 17.51 8.18
CA LYS A 69 8.99 17.28 8.89
C LYS A 69 9.06 17.98 10.24
N ARG A 70 7.89 18.25 10.82
CA ARG A 70 7.80 18.90 12.14
C ARG A 70 8.16 17.95 13.31
N ALA A 71 8.39 16.67 13.04
CA ALA A 71 8.72 15.66 14.04
C ALA A 71 10.17 15.18 13.82
N ASP A 72 10.97 15.19 14.87
CA ASP A 72 12.34 14.64 14.87
C ASP A 72 12.30 13.12 14.84
N ASP A 73 11.34 12.50 15.54
CA ASP A 73 11.08 11.06 15.50
C ASP A 73 10.01 10.74 14.42
N PRO A 74 10.30 9.82 13.48
CA PRO A 74 9.32 9.37 12.49
C PRO A 74 8.02 8.82 13.10
N HIS A 75 8.06 8.24 14.31
CA HIS A 75 6.88 7.73 15.02
C HIS A 75 5.93 8.84 15.48
N ASP A 76 6.42 10.06 15.61
CA ASP A 76 5.61 11.23 15.95
C ASP A 76 4.81 11.80 14.76
N LEU A 77 5.04 11.28 13.57
CA LEU A 77 4.26 11.69 12.41
C LEU A 77 2.80 11.26 12.56
N ALA A 78 1.89 12.18 12.29
CA ALA A 78 0.45 11.94 12.46
C ALA A 78 -0.02 10.66 11.77
N ARG A 79 0.38 10.41 10.50
CA ARG A 79 -0.01 9.22 9.76
C ARG A 79 0.54 7.92 10.36
N VAL A 80 1.73 7.97 10.99
CA VAL A 80 2.32 6.81 11.67
C VAL A 80 1.51 6.47 12.91
N ARG A 81 1.23 7.46 13.75
CA ARG A 81 0.37 7.29 14.93
C ARG A 81 -1.03 6.82 14.57
N ASP A 82 -1.59 7.34 13.47
CA ASP A 82 -2.91 6.91 12.99
C ASP A 82 -2.89 5.42 12.59
N VAL A 83 -1.87 4.98 11.84
CA VAL A 83 -1.71 3.57 11.42
C VAL A 83 -1.54 2.65 12.64
N ILE A 84 -0.73 3.04 13.62
CA ILE A 84 -0.54 2.26 14.85
C ILE A 84 -1.88 2.12 15.61
N ALA A 85 -2.61 3.23 15.76
CA ALA A 85 -3.86 3.25 16.51
C ALA A 85 -5.03 2.61 15.75
N ARG A 86 -5.08 2.79 14.42
CA ARG A 86 -6.14 2.33 13.53
C ARG A 86 -5.54 1.85 12.22
N PRO A 87 -5.21 0.56 12.11
CA PRO A 87 -4.51 0.02 10.95
C PRO A 87 -5.33 0.03 9.65
N ARG A 88 -6.65 0.20 9.73
CA ARG A 88 -7.51 0.30 8.54
C ARG A 88 -7.24 1.58 7.77
N VAL A 89 -6.90 1.44 6.47
CA VAL A 89 -6.60 2.56 5.58
C VAL A 89 -7.34 2.38 4.25
N ALA A 90 -7.52 3.50 3.56
CA ALA A 90 -7.92 3.51 2.17
C ALA A 90 -6.86 4.21 1.32
N LEU A 91 -6.72 3.78 0.05
CA LEU A 91 -5.89 4.46 -0.93
C LEU A 91 -6.72 4.69 -2.20
N LEU A 92 -6.45 5.80 -2.85
CA LEU A 92 -7.11 6.17 -4.09
C LEU A 92 -6.06 6.47 -5.18
N ALA A 93 -6.15 5.74 -6.28
CA ALA A 93 -5.54 6.11 -7.56
C ALA A 93 -6.62 6.69 -8.44
N ASP A 94 -6.32 7.75 -9.17
CA ASP A 94 -7.21 8.36 -10.15
C ASP A 94 -6.46 8.69 -11.44
N HIS A 95 -7.17 8.60 -12.53
CA HIS A 95 -6.74 9.09 -13.82
C HIS A 95 -7.71 10.16 -14.29
N TRP A 96 -7.18 11.39 -14.42
CA TRP A 96 -7.91 12.53 -14.94
C TRP A 96 -7.55 12.75 -16.41
N ASP A 97 -8.55 12.97 -17.25
CA ASP A 97 -8.39 13.30 -18.66
C ASP A 97 -9.46 14.32 -19.07
N GLU A 98 -9.17 15.20 -20.03
CA GLU A 98 -10.15 16.13 -20.58
C GLU A 98 -11.24 15.40 -21.41
N ASP A 99 -10.90 14.26 -21.98
CA ASP A 99 -11.88 13.32 -22.50
C ASP A 99 -12.44 12.48 -21.33
N TRP A 100 -13.62 12.80 -20.91
CA TRP A 100 -14.28 12.17 -19.76
C TRP A 100 -14.58 10.67 -19.95
N SER A 101 -14.56 10.18 -21.19
CA SER A 101 -14.67 8.74 -21.44
C SER A 101 -13.45 7.95 -20.94
N ARG A 102 -12.33 8.65 -20.67
CA ARG A 102 -11.06 8.10 -20.17
C ARG A 102 -10.86 8.29 -18.67
N LEU A 103 -11.79 8.96 -17.99
CA LEU A 103 -11.73 9.09 -16.54
C LEU A 103 -11.82 7.72 -15.88
N ALA A 104 -10.99 7.51 -14.86
CA ALA A 104 -11.02 6.28 -14.09
C ALA A 104 -10.51 6.52 -12.65
N TRP A 105 -10.96 5.70 -11.72
CA TRP A 105 -10.37 5.64 -10.39
C TRP A 105 -10.41 4.21 -9.85
N LEU A 106 -9.44 3.92 -9.00
CA LEU A 106 -9.34 2.67 -8.25
C LEU A 106 -9.11 2.97 -6.78
N ARG A 107 -10.01 2.52 -5.91
CA ARG A 107 -9.89 2.58 -4.47
C ARG A 107 -9.46 1.23 -3.92
N LEU A 108 -8.48 1.24 -3.06
CA LEU A 108 -7.97 0.10 -2.32
C LEU A 108 -8.32 0.29 -0.85
N GLU A 109 -8.78 -0.77 -0.19
CA GLU A 109 -9.00 -0.81 1.25
C GLU A 109 -8.11 -1.91 1.83
N GLY A 110 -7.44 -1.63 2.94
CA GLY A 110 -6.49 -2.59 3.49
C GLY A 110 -6.10 -2.32 4.95
N ASP A 111 -5.24 -3.19 5.43
CA ASP A 111 -4.65 -3.10 6.76
C ASP A 111 -3.19 -2.69 6.65
N ALA A 112 -2.85 -1.59 7.29
CA ALA A 112 -1.51 -1.01 7.29
C ALA A 112 -0.73 -1.43 8.54
N ARG A 113 0.57 -1.65 8.38
CA ARG A 113 1.54 -1.79 9.47
C ARG A 113 2.85 -1.11 9.10
N LEU A 114 3.71 -0.90 10.08
CA LEU A 114 5.04 -0.37 9.85
C LEU A 114 6.02 -1.53 9.60
N LEU A 115 6.94 -1.30 8.67
CA LEU A 115 8.18 -2.06 8.54
C LEU A 115 9.29 -1.21 9.18
N GLU A 116 9.89 -1.75 10.22
CA GLU A 116 11.00 -1.11 10.93
C GLU A 116 12.34 -1.54 10.31
N PRO A 117 13.28 -0.62 10.12
CA PRO A 117 14.64 -0.99 9.72
C PRO A 117 15.28 -1.95 10.73
N GLY A 118 15.90 -3.02 10.25
CA GLY A 118 16.66 -3.96 11.09
C GLY A 118 15.84 -4.83 12.07
N ALA A 119 14.51 -4.79 11.99
CA ALA A 119 13.62 -5.62 12.79
C ALA A 119 13.42 -7.03 12.18
N ALA A 120 12.50 -7.80 12.73
CA ALA A 120 12.17 -9.15 12.22
C ALA A 120 11.75 -9.18 10.75
N ASP A 121 11.26 -8.06 10.21
CA ASP A 121 10.82 -7.89 8.83
C ASP A 121 11.92 -7.31 7.91
N ALA A 122 13.19 -7.31 8.31
CA ALA A 122 14.28 -6.66 7.56
C ALA A 122 14.32 -7.05 6.08
N ALA A 123 14.15 -8.31 5.75
CA ALA A 123 14.14 -8.78 4.37
C ALA A 123 12.98 -8.19 3.55
N GLU A 124 11.78 -8.06 4.11
CA GLU A 124 10.64 -7.40 3.46
C GLU A 124 10.87 -5.89 3.34
N HIS A 125 11.46 -5.27 4.36
CA HIS A 125 11.82 -3.86 4.36
C HIS A 125 12.81 -3.53 3.23
N ASP A 126 13.87 -4.32 3.08
CA ASP A 126 14.90 -4.14 2.05
C ASP A 126 14.31 -4.33 0.63
N ALA A 127 13.46 -5.33 0.45
CA ALA A 127 12.75 -5.56 -0.80
C ALA A 127 11.82 -4.38 -1.14
N ALA A 128 11.11 -3.84 -0.16
CA ALA A 128 10.25 -2.67 -0.33
C ALA A 128 11.06 -1.40 -0.68
N ALA A 129 12.19 -1.16 -0.03
CA ALA A 129 13.09 -0.04 -0.32
C ALA A 129 13.65 -0.14 -1.75
N THR A 130 14.04 -1.35 -2.18
CA THR A 130 14.50 -1.62 -3.54
C THR A 130 13.41 -1.32 -4.57
N ALA A 131 12.20 -1.85 -4.40
CA ALA A 131 11.08 -1.62 -5.30
C ALA A 131 10.71 -0.13 -5.41
N LEU A 132 10.78 0.61 -4.30
CA LEU A 132 10.55 2.05 -4.28
C LEU A 132 11.63 2.82 -5.06
N ARG A 133 12.91 2.43 -4.97
CA ARG A 133 14.01 3.05 -5.75
C ARG A 133 13.89 2.77 -7.23
N GLU A 134 13.59 1.54 -7.60
CA GLU A 134 13.38 1.17 -9.00
C GLU A 134 12.24 1.98 -9.63
N ARG A 135 11.17 2.19 -8.87
CA ARG A 135 10.01 2.93 -9.35
C ARG A 135 10.24 4.45 -9.40
N TYR A 136 11.03 5.00 -8.47
CA TYR A 136 11.26 6.43 -8.32
C TYR A 136 12.76 6.73 -8.25
N PRO A 137 13.41 7.06 -9.40
CA PRO A 137 14.84 7.42 -9.41
C PRO A 137 15.20 8.57 -8.45
N GLN A 138 14.22 9.41 -8.08
CA GLN A 138 14.40 10.48 -7.10
C GLN A 138 14.82 9.98 -5.71
N TYR A 139 14.58 8.70 -5.41
CA TYR A 139 15.02 8.09 -4.15
C TYR A 139 16.49 7.62 -4.16
N ALA A 140 17.22 7.76 -5.27
CA ALA A 140 18.64 7.37 -5.33
C ALA A 140 19.51 8.05 -4.26
N GLY A 141 19.18 9.30 -3.89
CA GLY A 141 19.88 10.06 -2.84
C GLY A 141 19.23 10.01 -1.46
N HIS A 142 18.19 9.18 -1.27
CA HIS A 142 17.47 9.10 0.00
C HIS A 142 17.82 7.81 0.73
N ASP A 143 18.05 7.90 2.04
CA ASP A 143 18.20 6.75 2.93
C ASP A 143 16.82 6.14 3.20
N LEU A 144 16.41 5.19 2.36
CA LEU A 144 15.17 4.43 2.58
C LEU A 144 15.40 3.25 3.54
N GLU A 145 16.62 2.73 3.60
CA GLU A 145 17.00 1.62 4.46
C GLU A 145 16.93 1.99 5.96
N GLY A 146 17.23 3.23 6.30
CA GLY A 146 17.11 3.76 7.67
C GLY A 146 15.73 4.33 8.00
N ARG A 147 14.73 4.18 7.14
CA ARG A 147 13.40 4.82 7.30
C ARG A 147 12.28 3.80 7.46
N LEU A 148 11.26 4.22 8.21
CA LEU A 148 10.00 3.46 8.28
C LEU A 148 9.33 3.38 6.90
N ILE A 149 8.81 2.22 6.58
CA ILE A 149 7.94 1.99 5.42
C ILE A 149 6.57 1.56 5.94
N ILE A 150 5.51 2.18 5.46
CA ILE A 150 4.16 1.71 5.70
C ILE A 150 3.86 0.61 4.67
N ARG A 151 3.55 -0.57 5.15
CA ARG A 151 3.10 -1.72 4.39
C ARG A 151 1.59 -1.82 4.48
N VAL A 152 0.91 -1.95 3.37
CA VAL A 152 -0.54 -2.13 3.31
C VAL A 152 -0.88 -3.47 2.66
N SER A 153 -1.53 -4.36 3.41
CA SER A 153 -2.17 -5.57 2.85
C SER A 153 -3.52 -5.17 2.27
N ILE A 154 -3.67 -5.26 0.96
CA ILE A 154 -4.91 -4.93 0.26
C ILE A 154 -5.93 -6.04 0.53
N ARG A 155 -7.13 -5.68 0.96
CA ARG A 155 -8.23 -6.57 1.31
C ARG A 155 -9.40 -6.48 0.36
N ARG A 156 -9.57 -5.32 -0.27
CA ARG A 156 -10.69 -5.04 -1.14
C ARG A 156 -10.34 -3.95 -2.14
N THR A 157 -10.92 -4.06 -3.34
CA THR A 157 -10.84 -3.03 -4.36
C THR A 157 -12.24 -2.60 -4.79
N SER A 158 -12.35 -1.37 -5.25
CA SER A 158 -13.51 -0.88 -6.01
C SER A 158 -13.03 0.19 -6.98
N GLY A 159 -13.55 0.17 -8.19
CA GLY A 159 -13.16 1.10 -9.24
C GLY A 159 -14.32 1.52 -10.12
N TRP A 160 -14.07 2.53 -10.93
CA TRP A 160 -14.98 3.05 -11.94
C TRP A 160 -14.20 3.55 -13.15
N GLY A 161 -14.82 3.52 -14.31
CA GLY A 161 -14.21 3.94 -15.56
C GLY A 161 -13.35 2.86 -16.21
N SER A 162 -12.63 3.21 -17.26
CA SER A 162 -11.71 2.30 -17.96
C SER A 162 -10.36 2.24 -17.20
N LEU A 163 -10.11 1.16 -16.50
CA LEU A 163 -8.81 0.93 -15.86
C LEU A 163 -7.72 0.48 -16.86
N ALA A 164 -8.11 0.12 -18.09
CA ALA A 164 -7.19 -0.14 -19.19
C ALA A 164 -6.75 1.18 -19.82
N ILE A 165 -5.58 1.68 -19.46
CA ILE A 165 -4.95 2.91 -19.99
C ILE A 165 -3.74 2.57 -20.83
#